data_1875f0be0d8134b705605ba614140993
#
_entry.id   1875f0be0d8134b705605ba614140993
#
_cell.length_a   1.000
_cell.length_b   1.000
_cell.length_c   1.000
_cell.angle_alpha   90.00
_cell.angle_beta   90.00
_cell.angle_gamma   90.00
#
_symmetry.space_group_name_H-M   'P 1'
#
loop_
_entity.id
_entity.type
_entity.pdbx_description
1 polymer ?
#
loop_
_entity_poly.entity_id
_entity_poly.type
_entity_poly.pdbx_seq_one_letter_code
_entity_poly.pdbx_strand_id
1 'polypeptide(L)'
;MPLTVEQRLISRNFRRCTGQRKIEYIVIHYFGSLGTAAAVANYFNTPGIQASAHYCLDEGSTVYQCVEDNNIAWHCGTSGAYVHPRCRNENSIGIEVRPYKLDKSTARSAAPADWYFPPEIVDNLAV
;
A
#
# COMPACT_ATOMS: atom_id res chain seq x y z
N MET A 1 20.17 -6.66 1.28
CA MET A 1 19.60 -7.80 0.54
C MET A 1 18.81 -7.29 -0.66
N PRO A 2 18.97 -7.90 -1.83
CA PRO A 2 18.15 -7.51 -2.97
C PRO A 2 16.69 -7.83 -2.72
N LEU A 3 15.80 -6.94 -3.16
CA LEU A 3 14.37 -7.15 -3.07
C LEU A 3 13.90 -8.00 -4.24
N THR A 4 12.95 -8.87 -3.96
CA THR A 4 12.24 -9.65 -4.97
C THR A 4 10.80 -9.18 -5.03
N VAL A 5 10.31 -8.91 -6.24
CA VAL A 5 8.90 -8.57 -6.45
C VAL A 5 8.15 -9.87 -6.76
N GLU A 6 7.17 -10.18 -5.93
CA GLU A 6 6.25 -11.30 -6.17
C GLU A 6 4.89 -10.73 -6.56
N GLN A 7 4.37 -11.16 -7.70
CA GLN A 7 3.04 -10.75 -8.12
C GLN A 7 1.97 -11.55 -7.39
N ARG A 8 1.12 -10.84 -6.66
CA ARG A 8 -0.11 -11.35 -6.05
C ARG A 8 -1.28 -10.52 -6.53
N LEU A 9 -1.50 -10.55 -7.85
CA LEU A 9 -2.48 -9.70 -8.49
C LEU A 9 -3.88 -10.02 -7.99
N ILE A 10 -4.58 -8.98 -7.57
CA ILE A 10 -5.95 -9.09 -7.11
C ILE A 10 -6.91 -9.11 -8.30
N SER A 11 -8.07 -9.70 -8.11
CA SER A 11 -9.09 -9.83 -9.16
C SER A 11 -10.27 -8.87 -8.96
N ARG A 12 -10.21 -8.04 -7.92
CA ARG A 12 -11.27 -7.08 -7.55
C ARG A 12 -10.65 -5.90 -6.82
N ASN A 13 -11.47 -4.91 -6.48
CA ASN A 13 -11.06 -3.72 -5.72
C ASN A 13 -10.02 -2.87 -6.43
N PHE A 14 -10.02 -2.89 -7.75
CA PHE A 14 -9.20 -2.02 -8.59
C PHE A 14 -9.94 -1.78 -9.91
N ARG A 15 -9.44 -0.85 -10.71
CA ARG A 15 -9.99 -0.59 -12.04
C ARG A 15 -8.93 -0.79 -13.10
N ARG A 16 -9.29 -1.49 -14.18
CA ARG A 16 -8.41 -1.64 -15.34
C ARG A 16 -8.32 -0.31 -16.09
N CYS A 17 -7.14 0.02 -16.54
CA CYS A 17 -6.91 1.18 -17.40
C CYS A 17 -6.74 0.68 -18.84
N THR A 18 -7.54 1.22 -19.75
CA THR A 18 -7.39 0.98 -21.17
C THR A 18 -6.46 2.04 -21.73
N GLY A 19 -5.39 1.63 -22.41
CA GLY A 19 -4.35 2.54 -22.82
C GLY A 19 -3.35 2.81 -21.70
N GLN A 20 -2.48 3.78 -21.89
CA GLN A 20 -1.44 4.12 -20.91
C GLN A 20 -1.89 5.29 -20.05
N ARG A 21 -1.89 5.09 -18.71
CA ARG A 21 -2.19 6.17 -17.78
C ARG A 21 -0.94 6.98 -17.46
N LYS A 22 -1.13 8.23 -17.06
CA LYS A 22 -0.04 9.09 -16.65
C LYS A 22 0.12 9.02 -15.13
N ILE A 23 1.27 8.53 -14.68
CA ILE A 23 1.60 8.44 -13.25
C ILE A 23 2.40 9.69 -12.88
N GLU A 24 1.88 10.48 -11.96
CA GLU A 24 2.49 11.75 -11.53
C GLU A 24 2.89 11.72 -10.07
N TYR A 25 2.36 10.78 -9.27
CA TYR A 25 2.57 10.72 -7.82
C TYR A 25 2.85 9.31 -7.37
N ILE A 26 3.68 9.20 -6.35
CA ILE A 26 3.84 7.99 -5.54
C ILE A 26 3.32 8.32 -4.16
N VAL A 27 2.35 7.55 -3.69
CA VAL A 27 1.73 7.75 -2.39
C VAL A 27 2.12 6.61 -1.47
N ILE A 28 2.73 6.95 -0.35
CA ILE A 28 3.16 5.97 0.63
C ILE A 28 2.16 5.97 1.76
N HIS A 29 1.55 4.80 1.99
CA HIS A 29 0.60 4.54 3.06
C HIS A 29 1.22 3.61 4.08
N TYR A 30 0.68 3.58 5.28
CA TYR A 30 1.02 2.56 6.26
C TYR A 30 -0.21 1.69 6.54
N PHE A 31 0.04 0.43 6.91
CA PHE A 31 -1.05 -0.50 7.23
C PHE A 31 -1.82 -0.01 8.46
N GLY A 32 -3.14 -0.20 8.45
CA GLY A 32 -3.97 -0.01 9.63
C GLY A 32 -3.93 -1.19 10.60
N SER A 33 -2.96 -2.10 10.48
CA SER A 33 -2.84 -3.31 11.27
C SER A 33 -1.36 -3.67 11.50
N LEU A 34 -1.11 -4.66 12.37
CA LEU A 34 0.22 -5.20 12.62
C LEU A 34 0.54 -6.43 11.73
N GLY A 35 -0.27 -6.69 10.71
CA GLY A 35 -0.10 -7.82 9.80
C GLY A 35 1.11 -7.67 8.88
N THR A 36 1.48 -8.76 8.21
CA THR A 36 2.55 -8.77 7.23
C THR A 36 2.10 -8.18 5.89
N ALA A 37 3.05 -7.86 5.02
CA ALA A 37 2.75 -7.41 3.67
C ALA A 37 1.94 -8.46 2.89
N ALA A 38 2.26 -9.74 3.05
CA ALA A 38 1.50 -10.83 2.43
C ALA A 38 0.04 -10.86 2.90
N ALA A 39 -0.20 -10.64 4.20
CA ALA A 39 -1.56 -10.60 4.76
C ALA A 39 -2.35 -9.42 4.21
N VAL A 40 -1.73 -8.25 4.06
CA VAL A 40 -2.37 -7.06 3.50
C VAL A 40 -2.68 -7.26 2.01
N ALA A 41 -1.77 -7.87 1.27
CA ALA A 41 -1.99 -8.20 -0.14
C ALA A 41 -3.21 -9.12 -0.29
N ASN A 42 -3.34 -10.14 0.55
CA ASN A 42 -4.51 -11.03 0.55
C ASN A 42 -5.79 -10.30 0.94
N TYR A 43 -5.70 -9.38 1.90
CA TYR A 43 -6.84 -8.58 2.35
C TYR A 43 -7.42 -7.76 1.19
N PHE A 44 -6.59 -7.18 0.35
CA PHE A 44 -7.07 -6.39 -0.78
C PHE A 44 -7.86 -7.20 -1.81
N ASN A 45 -7.72 -8.52 -1.81
CA ASN A 45 -8.51 -9.38 -2.69
C ASN A 45 -9.82 -9.87 -2.06
N THR A 46 -10.17 -9.35 -0.89
CA THR A 46 -11.43 -9.70 -0.21
C THR A 46 -12.59 -8.91 -0.82
N PRO A 47 -13.73 -9.56 -1.12
CA PRO A 47 -14.89 -8.86 -1.66
C PRO A 47 -15.36 -7.72 -0.77
N GLY A 48 -15.73 -6.58 -1.38
CA GLY A 48 -16.35 -5.47 -0.68
C GLY A 48 -15.41 -4.53 0.06
N ILE A 49 -14.10 -4.78 0.02
CA ILE A 49 -13.13 -3.92 0.72
C ILE A 49 -13.04 -2.52 0.10
N GLN A 50 -13.17 -2.40 -1.21
CA GLN A 50 -13.13 -1.12 -1.94
C GLN A 50 -11.85 -0.32 -1.68
N ALA A 51 -10.75 -1.01 -1.46
CA ALA A 51 -9.43 -0.42 -1.25
C ALA A 51 -8.36 -1.36 -1.78
N SER A 52 -7.29 -0.80 -2.30
CA SER A 52 -6.11 -1.55 -2.75
C SER A 52 -4.92 -0.62 -2.91
N ALA A 53 -3.74 -1.22 -3.06
CA ALA A 53 -2.52 -0.53 -3.43
C ALA A 53 -1.79 -1.33 -4.49
N HIS A 54 -0.85 -0.71 -5.18
CA HIS A 54 -0.06 -1.41 -6.18
C HIS A 54 0.95 -2.34 -5.52
N TYR A 55 1.58 -1.91 -4.43
CA TYR A 55 2.64 -2.65 -3.76
C TYR A 55 2.45 -2.66 -2.25
N CYS A 56 2.82 -3.78 -1.64
CA CYS A 56 2.86 -3.93 -0.19
C CYS A 56 4.24 -4.41 0.22
N LEU A 57 4.83 -3.80 1.23
CA LEU A 57 6.14 -4.19 1.73
C LEU A 57 6.23 -4.12 3.25
N ASP A 58 7.12 -4.94 3.78
CA ASP A 58 7.49 -4.95 5.18
C ASP A 58 9.03 -5.05 5.31
N GLU A 59 9.55 -5.52 6.43
CA GLU A 59 11.00 -5.67 6.65
C GLU A 59 11.61 -6.84 5.88
N GLY A 60 10.79 -7.69 5.29
CA GLY A 60 11.26 -8.83 4.50
C GLY A 60 11.80 -8.40 3.14
N SER A 61 12.39 -9.34 2.42
CA SER A 61 12.99 -9.10 1.12
C SER A 61 12.02 -9.24 -0.05
N THR A 62 10.75 -9.53 0.22
CA THR A 62 9.72 -9.68 -0.82
C THR A 62 8.78 -8.48 -0.80
N VAL A 63 8.63 -7.85 -1.96
CA VAL A 63 7.61 -6.82 -2.21
C VAL A 63 6.48 -7.48 -2.99
N TYR A 64 5.24 -7.34 -2.52
CA TYR A 64 4.08 -7.93 -3.18
C TYR A 64 3.44 -6.91 -4.10
N GLN A 65 3.37 -7.22 -5.39
CA GLN A 65 2.63 -6.41 -6.36
C GLN A 65 1.20 -6.93 -6.46
N CYS A 66 0.24 -6.11 -6.04
CA CYS A 66 -1.17 -6.45 -6.03
C CYS A 66 -1.93 -5.94 -7.24
N VAL A 67 -1.50 -4.83 -7.80
CA VAL A 67 -2.10 -4.20 -8.99
C VAL A 67 -0.97 -3.84 -9.94
N GLU A 68 -1.14 -4.13 -11.22
CA GLU A 68 -0.18 -3.74 -12.24
C GLU A 68 -0.10 -2.22 -12.35
N ASP A 69 1.09 -1.69 -12.64
CA ASP A 69 1.35 -0.24 -12.60
C ASP A 69 0.39 0.56 -13.49
N ASN A 70 -0.02 0.00 -14.62
CA ASN A 70 -0.92 0.70 -15.53
C ASN A 70 -2.39 0.61 -15.10
N ASN A 71 -2.72 -0.24 -14.15
CA ASN A 71 -4.07 -0.31 -13.61
C ASN A 71 -4.22 0.62 -12.40
N ILE A 72 -5.44 0.86 -11.98
CA ILE A 72 -5.77 1.89 -11.00
C ILE A 72 -6.12 1.22 -9.68
N ALA A 73 -5.23 1.36 -8.69
CA ALA A 73 -5.51 0.92 -7.33
C ALA A 73 -6.37 1.98 -6.60
N TRP A 74 -7.12 1.55 -5.62
CA TRP A 74 -8.03 2.41 -4.86
C TRP A 74 -7.42 2.75 -3.50
N HIS A 75 -6.65 3.84 -3.45
CA HIS A 75 -5.89 4.19 -2.25
C HIS A 75 -5.91 5.69 -1.88
N CYS A 76 -6.41 6.56 -2.75
CA CYS A 76 -6.35 8.02 -2.53
C CYS A 76 -7.66 8.61 -2.00
N GLY A 77 -8.60 7.79 -1.58
CA GLY A 77 -9.90 8.24 -1.11
C GLY A 77 -10.88 8.54 -2.23
N THR A 78 -11.98 9.16 -1.87
CA THR A 78 -13.08 9.48 -2.77
C THR A 78 -13.37 10.97 -2.77
N SER A 79 -14.22 11.41 -3.71
CA SER A 79 -14.65 12.81 -3.80
C SER A 79 -15.13 13.35 -2.45
N GLY A 80 -14.60 14.50 -2.04
CA GLY A 80 -14.88 15.11 -0.75
C GLY A 80 -13.94 14.70 0.38
N ALA A 81 -13.09 13.68 0.15
CA ALA A 81 -12.15 13.18 1.16
C ALA A 81 -10.69 13.24 0.71
N TYR A 82 -10.39 13.95 -0.38
CA TYR A 82 -9.03 14.05 -0.88
C TYR A 82 -8.16 14.93 0.01
N VAL A 83 -6.94 14.45 0.31
CA VAL A 83 -5.96 15.18 1.10
C VAL A 83 -5.13 16.11 0.23
N HIS A 84 -4.86 15.70 -1.00
CA HIS A 84 -4.04 16.46 -1.95
C HIS A 84 -4.91 17.04 -3.06
N PRO A 85 -4.65 18.28 -3.54
CA PRO A 85 -5.51 18.93 -4.52
C PRO A 85 -5.56 18.25 -5.89
N ARG A 86 -4.53 17.49 -6.26
CA ARG A 86 -4.42 16.88 -7.60
C ARG A 86 -4.15 15.39 -7.61
N CYS A 87 -3.61 14.80 -6.54
CA CYS A 87 -3.32 13.38 -6.49
C CYS A 87 -4.60 12.56 -6.39
N ARG A 88 -4.78 11.63 -7.29
CA ARG A 88 -5.95 10.75 -7.39
C ARG A 88 -5.49 9.32 -7.65
N ASN A 89 -6.41 8.35 -7.51
CA ASN A 89 -6.12 6.97 -7.89
C ASN A 89 -5.61 6.87 -9.32
N GLU A 90 -6.17 7.67 -10.22
CA GLU A 90 -5.89 7.62 -11.66
C GLU A 90 -4.47 8.05 -12.03
N ASN A 91 -3.82 8.86 -11.23
CA ASN A 91 -2.49 9.43 -11.55
C ASN A 91 -1.40 9.08 -10.54
N SER A 92 -1.59 8.03 -9.76
CA SER A 92 -0.64 7.68 -8.71
C SER A 92 -0.37 6.18 -8.63
N ILE A 93 0.76 5.86 -7.99
CA ILE A 93 1.10 4.52 -7.51
C ILE A 93 0.95 4.53 -5.99
N GLY A 94 0.22 3.57 -5.46
CA GLY A 94 0.06 3.40 -4.01
C GLY A 94 0.98 2.31 -3.47
N ILE A 95 1.69 2.63 -2.41
CA ILE A 95 2.59 1.70 -1.74
C ILE A 95 2.19 1.61 -0.27
N GLU A 96 1.87 0.42 0.20
CA GLU A 96 1.55 0.14 1.59
C GLU A 96 2.79 -0.38 2.31
N VAL A 97 3.13 0.24 3.43
CA VAL A 97 4.33 -0.06 4.22
C VAL A 97 3.90 -0.51 5.61
N ARG A 98 4.50 -1.58 6.10
CA ARG A 98 4.19 -2.11 7.43
C ARG A 98 4.75 -1.21 8.53
N PRO A 99 3.90 -0.62 9.39
CA PRO A 99 4.38 0.06 10.59
C PRO A 99 4.61 -0.93 11.72
N TYR A 100 5.43 -0.55 12.68
CA TYR A 100 5.62 -1.30 13.91
C TYR A 100 5.22 -0.44 15.10
N LYS A 101 4.70 -1.09 16.13
CA LYS A 101 4.25 -0.45 17.34
C LYS A 101 5.13 -0.89 18.51
N LEU A 102 5.52 0.03 19.37
CA LEU A 102 6.33 -0.28 20.56
C LEU A 102 5.61 -1.24 21.48
N ASP A 103 4.31 -1.02 21.70
CA ASP A 103 3.45 -1.97 22.39
C ASP A 103 2.65 -2.75 21.36
N LYS A 104 2.93 -4.04 21.22
CA LYS A 104 2.31 -4.91 20.23
C LYS A 104 0.93 -5.44 20.62
N SER A 105 0.37 -4.98 21.74
CA SER A 105 -0.89 -5.51 22.25
C SER A 105 -2.10 -5.13 21.38
N THR A 106 -2.05 -3.98 20.67
CA THR A 106 -3.15 -3.49 19.86
C THR A 106 -2.67 -2.60 18.74
N ALA A 107 -3.34 -2.66 17.60
CA ALA A 107 -3.11 -1.78 16.47
C ALA A 107 -3.94 -0.49 16.54
N ARG A 108 -4.65 -0.25 17.63
CA ARG A 108 -5.62 0.85 17.74
C ARG A 108 -5.09 2.12 18.38
N SER A 109 -3.82 2.17 18.76
CA SER A 109 -3.26 3.39 19.33
C SER A 109 -3.30 4.52 18.31
N ALA A 110 -3.77 5.67 18.73
CA ALA A 110 -3.75 6.90 17.94
C ALA A 110 -2.52 7.77 18.24
N ALA A 111 -1.69 7.40 19.22
CA ALA A 111 -0.52 8.20 19.60
C ALA A 111 0.62 7.96 18.61
N PRO A 112 1.09 9.00 17.87
CA PRO A 112 2.16 8.82 16.89
C PRO A 112 3.46 8.26 17.47
N ALA A 113 3.76 8.57 18.73
CA ALA A 113 4.99 8.11 19.40
C ALA A 113 5.01 6.59 19.62
N ASP A 114 3.88 5.90 19.54
CA ASP A 114 3.80 4.44 19.69
C ASP A 114 4.20 3.70 18.42
N TRP A 115 4.23 4.38 17.29
CA TRP A 115 4.46 3.78 15.97
C TRP A 115 5.82 4.19 15.42
N TYR A 116 6.45 3.27 14.70
CA TYR A 116 7.72 3.53 14.02
C TYR A 116 7.87 2.64 12.80
N PHE A 117 8.81 3.01 11.92
CA PHE A 117 9.22 2.20 10.80
C PHE A 117 10.65 1.70 11.04
N PRO A 118 10.88 0.38 11.13
CA PRO A 118 12.24 -0.14 11.26
C PRO A 118 13.14 0.31 10.10
N PRO A 119 14.44 0.49 10.32
CA PRO A 119 15.36 0.90 9.26
C PRO A 119 15.32 -0.01 8.03
N GLU A 120 15.12 -1.31 8.21
CA GLU A 120 15.03 -2.28 7.11
C GLU A 120 13.89 -1.95 6.16
N ILE A 121 12.75 -1.49 6.68
CA ILE A 121 11.61 -1.08 5.86
C ILE A 121 11.93 0.19 5.09
N VAL A 122 12.56 1.16 5.74
CA VAL A 122 12.95 2.42 5.08
C VAL A 122 13.94 2.13 3.95
N ASP A 123 14.91 1.27 4.19
CA ASP A 123 15.88 0.86 3.17
C ASP A 123 15.20 0.14 2.00
N ASN A 124 14.26 -0.76 2.29
CA ASN A 124 13.50 -1.48 1.27
C ASN A 124 12.67 -0.53 0.42
N LEU A 125 12.07 0.48 1.03
CA LEU A 125 11.25 1.47 0.32
C LEU A 125 12.09 2.32 -0.63
N ALA A 126 13.37 2.57 -0.28
CA ALA A 126 14.27 3.40 -1.08
C ALA A 126 14.81 2.69 -2.33
N VAL A 127 14.69 1.37 -2.40
CA VAL A 127 15.13 0.57 -3.56
C VAL A 127 14.06 0.57 -4.64
#